data_54167027dc1526102889506cc9bd3ac0
#
_entry.id   54167027dc1526102889506cc9bd3ac0
#
_cell.length_a   1.000
_cell.length_b   1.000
_cell.length_c   1.000
_cell.angle_alpha   90.00
_cell.angle_beta   90.00
_cell.angle_gamma   90.00
#
_symmetry.space_group_name_H-M   'P 1'
#
loop_
_entity.id
_entity.type
_entity.pdbx_description
1 polymer ?
#
loop_
_entity_poly.entity_id
_entity_poly.type
_entity_poly.pdbx_seq_one_letter_code
_entity_poly.pdbx_strand_id
1 'polypeptide(L)'
;MENNATNPDVLERFLRYVQINTQSEDANCDQVPSSTVQFDLANILAEELRELGATDAHVTEHAYVCAHIPASAGAENKPSLGLIAHLDTTEVAPGAGVKPHIVHYEGGDLVCGTVDGKPVAMSTAKLPALNDLVGEDLVCSDGTTLLGADDKAGVAEIMALVARIAQDPSLPHPALGICFCPDEEIGHGAELLDIEAFDCKYAYTVDGGPVGELEWECFNAAEATVSFEGQSIHPGDAKGRMVNAGNLFCCLLYTSDAADE
;
A
#
# COMPACT_ATOMS: atom_id res chain seq x y z
N MET A 1 20.74 -20.25 15.41
CA MET A 1 19.79 -19.98 14.31
C MET A 1 20.58 -19.15 13.32
N GLU A 2 20.85 -19.73 12.16
CA GLU A 2 21.68 -19.09 11.14
C GLU A 2 20.98 -17.82 10.65
N ASN A 3 21.75 -16.75 10.52
CA ASN A 3 21.35 -15.50 9.90
C ASN A 3 20.64 -15.82 8.58
N ASN A 4 19.34 -15.60 8.53
CA ASN A 4 18.63 -15.47 7.26
C ASN A 4 19.17 -14.20 6.62
N ALA A 5 20.16 -14.39 5.76
CA ALA A 5 20.53 -13.36 4.81
C ALA A 5 19.22 -12.91 4.13
N THR A 6 18.90 -11.64 4.26
CA THR A 6 17.84 -10.99 3.49
C THR A 6 17.94 -11.53 2.06
N ASN A 7 16.83 -12.08 1.53
CA ASN A 7 16.82 -12.54 0.15
C ASN A 7 17.19 -11.33 -0.73
N PRO A 8 18.39 -11.30 -1.35
CA PRO A 8 18.85 -10.10 -2.04
C PRO A 8 17.89 -9.66 -3.16
N ASP A 9 17.09 -10.59 -3.65
CA ASP A 9 16.08 -10.33 -4.67
C ASP A 9 14.92 -9.44 -4.14
N VAL A 10 14.49 -9.58 -2.89
CA VAL A 10 13.42 -8.73 -2.30
C VAL A 10 13.86 -7.27 -2.26
N LEU A 11 15.02 -6.99 -1.70
CA LEU A 11 15.52 -5.62 -1.58
C LEU A 11 15.74 -4.96 -2.95
N GLU A 12 16.35 -5.72 -3.89
CA GLU A 12 16.59 -5.21 -5.24
C GLU A 12 15.28 -4.87 -5.97
N ARG A 13 14.28 -5.74 -5.88
CA ARG A 13 12.94 -5.51 -6.42
C ARG A 13 12.28 -4.31 -5.78
N PHE A 14 12.28 -4.24 -4.46
CA PHE A 14 11.70 -3.13 -3.71
C PHE A 14 12.30 -1.79 -4.13
N LEU A 15 13.64 -1.67 -4.11
CA LEU A 15 14.33 -0.45 -4.52
C LEU A 15 14.02 -0.01 -5.95
N ARG A 16 13.71 -0.96 -6.84
CA ARG A 16 13.31 -0.67 -8.22
C ARG A 16 11.83 -0.25 -8.31
N TYR A 17 10.93 -0.95 -7.63
CA TYR A 17 9.50 -0.68 -7.70
C TYR A 17 9.11 0.65 -7.06
N VAL A 18 9.72 1.04 -5.95
CA VAL A 18 9.41 2.32 -5.30
C VAL A 18 9.76 3.53 -6.16
N GLN A 19 10.63 3.40 -7.15
CA GLN A 19 10.99 4.49 -8.06
C GLN A 19 9.93 4.74 -9.16
N ILE A 20 8.98 3.82 -9.34
CA ILE A 20 7.90 3.93 -10.31
C ILE A 20 6.74 4.65 -9.63
N ASN A 21 6.28 5.75 -10.23
CA ASN A 21 5.12 6.45 -9.70
C ASN A 21 3.85 5.64 -9.93
N THR A 22 3.08 5.44 -8.87
CA THR A 22 1.79 4.73 -8.91
C THR A 22 0.74 5.40 -8.04
N GLN A 23 0.90 6.69 -7.80
CA GLN A 23 0.02 7.45 -6.91
C GLN A 23 -1.42 7.40 -7.38
N SER A 24 -2.34 7.02 -6.48
CA SER A 24 -3.78 7.13 -6.68
C SER A 24 -4.25 8.59 -6.57
N GLU A 25 -5.41 8.90 -7.10
CA GLU A 25 -5.99 10.25 -7.12
C GLU A 25 -7.43 10.21 -6.62
N ASP A 26 -7.68 10.60 -5.37
CA ASP A 26 -9.01 10.63 -4.74
C ASP A 26 -10.01 11.50 -5.52
N ALA A 27 -9.52 12.57 -6.18
CA ALA A 27 -10.36 13.41 -7.04
C ALA A 27 -10.95 12.67 -8.25
N ASN A 28 -10.43 11.51 -8.61
CA ASN A 28 -10.85 10.66 -9.73
C ASN A 28 -11.40 9.31 -9.26
N CYS A 29 -11.87 9.21 -8.03
CA CYS A 29 -12.36 7.98 -7.43
C CYS A 29 -13.62 7.38 -8.08
N ASP A 30 -14.21 8.04 -9.06
CA ASP A 30 -15.31 7.53 -9.88
C ASP A 30 -14.87 6.58 -11.01
N GLN A 31 -13.56 6.35 -11.16
CA GLN A 31 -12.97 5.43 -12.13
C GLN A 31 -11.85 4.59 -11.50
N VAL A 32 -11.63 3.38 -12.02
CA VAL A 32 -10.54 2.48 -11.60
C VAL A 32 -9.72 2.09 -12.83
N PRO A 33 -8.38 2.32 -12.86
CA PRO A 33 -7.65 3.04 -11.82
C PRO A 33 -7.93 4.53 -11.83
N SER A 34 -7.87 5.17 -10.68
CA SER A 34 -8.03 6.62 -10.50
C SER A 34 -6.93 7.41 -11.21
N SER A 35 -5.77 6.79 -11.40
CA SER A 35 -4.61 7.35 -12.09
C SER A 35 -3.97 6.33 -13.03
N THR A 36 -3.74 6.76 -14.28
CA THR A 36 -3.16 5.89 -15.31
C THR A 36 -1.68 5.53 -15.08
N VAL A 37 -0.98 6.24 -14.19
CA VAL A 37 0.42 5.93 -13.85
C VAL A 37 0.57 4.57 -13.16
N GLN A 38 -0.50 4.03 -12.59
CA GLN A 38 -0.49 2.71 -11.98
C GLN A 38 -0.21 1.58 -13.00
N PHE A 39 -0.57 1.79 -14.27
CA PHE A 39 -0.25 0.85 -15.35
C PHE A 39 1.26 0.68 -15.57
N ASP A 40 2.08 1.67 -15.21
CA ASP A 40 3.53 1.58 -15.44
C ASP A 40 4.14 0.44 -14.63
N LEU A 41 3.82 0.34 -13.35
CA LEU A 41 4.26 -0.79 -12.51
C LEU A 41 3.50 -2.08 -12.86
N ALA A 42 2.19 -2.01 -13.09
CA ALA A 42 1.37 -3.17 -13.42
C ALA A 42 1.93 -3.93 -14.64
N ASN A 43 2.28 -3.22 -15.70
CA ASN A 43 2.84 -3.84 -16.91
C ASN A 43 4.20 -4.51 -16.66
N ILE A 44 5.07 -3.88 -15.87
CA ILE A 44 6.37 -4.44 -15.49
C ILE A 44 6.17 -5.74 -14.70
N LEU A 45 5.27 -5.75 -13.72
CA LEU A 45 5.02 -6.92 -12.89
C LEU A 45 4.43 -8.08 -13.69
N ALA A 46 3.49 -7.80 -14.60
CA ALA A 46 2.93 -8.83 -15.47
C ALA A 46 3.99 -9.44 -16.42
N GLU A 47 4.93 -8.64 -16.91
CA GLU A 47 6.04 -9.15 -17.72
C GLU A 47 7.00 -10.00 -16.90
N GLU A 48 7.41 -9.55 -15.73
CA GLU A 48 8.26 -10.32 -14.81
C GLU A 48 7.58 -11.64 -14.38
N LEU A 49 6.28 -11.64 -14.10
CA LEU A 49 5.54 -12.87 -13.78
C LEU A 49 5.56 -13.88 -14.94
N ARG A 50 5.44 -13.41 -16.19
CA ARG A 50 5.57 -14.30 -17.38
C ARG A 50 6.97 -14.88 -17.48
N GLU A 51 8.00 -14.06 -17.29
CA GLU A 51 9.40 -14.51 -17.29
C GLU A 51 9.69 -15.53 -16.19
N LEU A 52 9.01 -15.40 -15.05
CA LEU A 52 9.10 -16.34 -13.93
C LEU A 52 8.22 -17.59 -14.09
N GLY A 53 7.50 -17.71 -15.20
CA GLY A 53 6.76 -18.93 -15.57
C GLY A 53 5.28 -18.94 -15.14
N ALA A 54 4.71 -17.80 -14.77
CA ALA A 54 3.27 -17.69 -14.59
C ALA A 54 2.55 -17.91 -15.93
N THR A 55 1.49 -18.73 -15.93
CA THR A 55 0.90 -19.24 -17.17
C THR A 55 -0.02 -18.26 -17.88
N ASP A 56 -0.57 -17.30 -17.16
CA ASP A 56 -1.65 -16.41 -17.62
C ASP A 56 -1.50 -14.96 -17.12
N ALA A 57 -0.30 -14.56 -16.75
CA ALA A 57 -0.04 -13.23 -16.23
C ALA A 57 -0.50 -12.14 -17.21
N HIS A 58 -1.39 -11.28 -16.76
CA HIS A 58 -1.95 -10.19 -17.56
C HIS A 58 -2.31 -8.98 -16.68
N VAL A 59 -2.47 -7.85 -17.33
CA VAL A 59 -3.02 -6.62 -16.73
C VAL A 59 -4.42 -6.43 -17.28
N THR A 60 -5.39 -6.20 -16.40
CA THR A 60 -6.77 -5.89 -16.80
C THR A 60 -6.89 -4.44 -17.27
N GLU A 61 -8.04 -4.08 -17.86
CA GLU A 61 -8.36 -2.69 -18.21
C GLU A 61 -8.41 -1.74 -17.01
N HIS A 62 -8.51 -2.29 -15.81
CA HIS A 62 -8.55 -1.59 -14.53
C HIS A 62 -7.22 -1.66 -13.77
N ALA A 63 -6.10 -1.99 -14.43
CA ALA A 63 -4.77 -2.11 -13.86
C ALA A 63 -4.56 -3.23 -12.81
N TYR A 64 -5.52 -4.14 -12.60
CA TYR A 64 -5.21 -5.35 -11.83
C TYR A 64 -4.19 -6.20 -12.58
N VAL A 65 -3.18 -6.67 -11.87
CA VAL A 65 -2.25 -7.69 -12.35
C VAL A 65 -2.68 -9.03 -11.80
N CYS A 66 -3.04 -9.97 -12.67
CA CYS A 66 -3.46 -11.30 -12.26
C CYS A 66 -2.55 -12.36 -12.88
N ALA A 67 -2.23 -13.39 -12.11
CA ALA A 67 -1.44 -14.51 -12.58
C ALA A 67 -1.65 -15.76 -11.72
N HIS A 68 -1.39 -16.94 -12.29
CA HIS A 68 -1.42 -18.20 -11.57
C HIS A 68 -0.12 -18.97 -11.70
N ILE A 69 0.29 -19.59 -10.60
CA ILE A 69 1.41 -20.52 -10.52
C ILE A 69 0.83 -21.90 -10.21
N PRO A 70 1.01 -22.91 -11.08
CA PRO A 70 0.53 -24.27 -10.83
C PRO A 70 1.14 -24.85 -9.55
N ALA A 71 0.40 -25.73 -8.87
CA ALA A 71 0.91 -26.42 -7.69
C ALA A 71 2.15 -27.24 -8.01
N SER A 72 3.08 -27.32 -7.05
CA SER A 72 4.22 -28.25 -7.14
C SER A 72 3.75 -29.72 -7.15
N ALA A 73 4.58 -30.61 -7.69
CA ALA A 73 4.28 -32.03 -7.75
C ALA A 73 3.96 -32.62 -6.37
N GLY A 74 2.78 -33.24 -6.24
CA GLY A 74 2.28 -33.83 -4.99
C GLY A 74 1.49 -32.84 -4.10
N ALA A 75 1.33 -31.59 -4.51
CA ALA A 75 0.52 -30.58 -3.81
C ALA A 75 -0.76 -30.18 -4.58
N GLU A 76 -1.10 -30.86 -5.67
CA GLU A 76 -2.22 -30.53 -6.57
C GLU A 76 -3.58 -30.60 -5.88
N ASN A 77 -3.69 -31.41 -4.81
CA ASN A 77 -4.93 -31.53 -4.02
C ASN A 77 -4.97 -30.57 -2.81
N LYS A 78 -3.98 -29.71 -2.64
CA LYS A 78 -4.00 -28.69 -1.59
C LYS A 78 -4.91 -27.55 -2.00
N PRO A 79 -5.58 -26.88 -1.03
CA PRO A 79 -6.34 -25.66 -1.35
C PRO A 79 -5.43 -24.63 -2.01
N SER A 80 -5.93 -23.97 -3.06
CA SER A 80 -5.25 -22.82 -3.69
C SER A 80 -5.13 -21.66 -2.72
N LEU A 81 -4.06 -20.91 -2.84
CA LEU A 81 -3.72 -19.76 -1.99
C LEU A 81 -3.49 -18.53 -2.86
N GLY A 82 -4.26 -17.48 -2.61
CA GLY A 82 -4.07 -16.17 -3.19
C GLY A 82 -3.07 -15.33 -2.39
N LEU A 83 -2.26 -14.56 -3.08
CA LEU A 83 -1.38 -13.53 -2.52
C LEU A 83 -1.73 -12.21 -3.18
N ILE A 84 -2.05 -11.21 -2.37
CA ILE A 84 -2.54 -9.91 -2.81
C ILE A 84 -1.67 -8.83 -2.20
N ALA A 85 -1.35 -7.80 -2.98
CA ALA A 85 -0.71 -6.56 -2.54
C ALA A 85 -1.24 -5.42 -3.41
N HIS A 86 -1.13 -4.16 -2.96
CA HIS A 86 -1.59 -3.06 -3.80
C HIS A 86 -0.45 -2.34 -4.51
N LEU A 87 -0.79 -1.77 -5.68
CA LEU A 87 0.16 -1.07 -6.55
C LEU A 87 0.35 0.37 -6.17
N ASP A 88 -0.76 1.00 -5.77
CA ASP A 88 -0.82 2.44 -5.59
C ASP A 88 -0.14 2.92 -4.32
N THR A 89 0.06 4.20 -4.26
CA THR A 89 0.53 4.92 -3.08
C THR A 89 -0.38 6.10 -2.84
N THR A 90 -0.58 6.45 -1.58
CA THR A 90 -1.42 7.58 -1.17
C THR A 90 -0.96 8.92 -1.75
N GLU A 91 -1.88 9.88 -1.90
CA GLU A 91 -1.60 11.23 -2.39
C GLU A 91 -1.18 12.23 -1.29
N VAL A 92 -1.04 11.80 -0.03
CA VAL A 92 -0.69 12.69 1.08
C VAL A 92 0.71 13.32 0.96
N ALA A 93 1.58 12.71 0.15
CA ALA A 93 2.87 13.27 -0.23
C ALA A 93 3.27 12.81 -1.64
N PRO A 94 4.19 13.51 -2.34
CA PRO A 94 4.55 13.15 -3.71
C PRO A 94 5.06 11.71 -3.82
N GLY A 95 4.48 10.92 -4.76
CA GLY A 95 4.89 9.56 -5.09
C GLY A 95 5.84 9.47 -6.29
N ALA A 96 6.09 10.58 -6.99
CA ALA A 96 6.96 10.62 -8.15
C ALA A 96 8.39 11.05 -7.81
N GLY A 97 9.38 10.44 -8.46
CA GLY A 97 10.79 10.81 -8.31
C GLY A 97 11.42 10.32 -7.01
N VAL A 98 10.94 9.23 -6.47
CA VAL A 98 11.46 8.57 -5.26
C VAL A 98 12.93 8.22 -5.44
N LYS A 99 13.76 8.57 -4.46
CA LYS A 99 15.21 8.29 -4.41
C LYS A 99 15.52 7.41 -3.20
N PRO A 100 15.28 6.10 -3.31
CA PRO A 100 15.49 5.19 -2.20
C PRO A 100 16.99 5.04 -1.92
N HIS A 101 17.34 4.97 -0.64
CA HIS A 101 18.69 4.67 -0.19
C HIS A 101 18.66 3.95 1.16
N ILE A 102 19.77 3.32 1.51
CA ILE A 102 19.89 2.55 2.75
C ILE A 102 20.64 3.38 3.77
N VAL A 103 20.12 3.43 4.99
CA VAL A 103 20.72 4.06 6.15
C VAL A 103 20.96 3.02 7.23
N HIS A 104 22.20 2.81 7.63
CA HIS A 104 22.50 2.03 8.84
C HIS A 104 22.09 2.84 10.07
N TYR A 105 21.11 2.37 10.81
CA TYR A 105 20.52 3.15 11.90
C TYR A 105 21.22 2.88 13.24
N GLU A 106 21.91 3.89 13.74
CA GLU A 106 22.66 3.82 14.99
C GLU A 106 21.89 4.33 16.21
N GLY A 107 20.61 4.69 16.06
CA GLY A 107 19.76 5.26 17.10
C GLY A 107 19.61 6.78 17.04
N GLY A 108 18.70 7.32 17.85
CA GLY A 108 18.32 8.73 17.84
C GLY A 108 17.33 9.08 16.71
N ASP A 109 17.29 10.33 16.27
CA ASP A 109 16.43 10.72 15.15
C ASP A 109 17.03 10.19 13.84
N LEU A 110 16.21 9.50 13.04
CA LEU A 110 16.60 8.94 11.74
C LEU A 110 16.62 10.05 10.68
N VAL A 111 17.80 10.45 10.23
CA VAL A 111 17.97 11.43 9.16
C VAL A 111 17.82 10.73 7.80
N CYS A 112 16.73 11.02 7.10
CA CYS A 112 16.43 10.44 5.78
C CYS A 112 17.08 11.22 4.63
N GLY A 113 17.30 12.53 4.79
CA GLY A 113 17.86 13.35 3.72
C GLY A 113 18.04 14.79 4.13
N THR A 114 18.27 15.66 3.13
CA THR A 114 18.42 17.10 3.31
C THR A 114 17.65 17.84 2.22
N VAL A 115 16.73 18.71 2.63
CA VAL A 115 15.94 19.57 1.74
C VAL A 115 16.25 21.02 2.08
N ASP A 116 16.62 21.82 1.10
CA ASP A 116 17.02 23.23 1.25
C ASP A 116 18.07 23.45 2.35
N GLY A 117 19.02 22.53 2.45
CA GLY A 117 20.11 22.59 3.45
C GLY A 117 19.68 22.23 4.88
N LYS A 118 18.47 21.76 5.08
CA LYS A 118 17.94 21.31 6.38
C LYS A 118 17.77 19.80 6.39
N PRO A 119 18.14 19.10 7.46
CA PRO A 119 17.90 17.68 7.57
C PRO A 119 16.39 17.39 7.65
N VAL A 120 15.95 16.36 6.92
CA VAL A 120 14.64 15.76 7.08
C VAL A 120 14.83 14.52 7.92
N ALA A 121 14.21 14.50 9.09
CA ALA A 121 14.39 13.41 10.05
C ALA A 121 13.08 12.94 10.66
N MET A 122 13.01 11.65 10.93
CA MET A 122 11.94 11.01 11.71
C MET A 122 12.40 10.99 13.18
N SER A 123 11.61 11.62 14.05
CA SER A 123 11.96 11.70 15.47
C SER A 123 11.46 10.47 16.23
N THR A 124 12.33 9.92 17.08
CA THR A 124 11.97 8.82 18.00
C THR A 124 10.89 9.21 19.01
N ALA A 125 10.72 10.51 19.28
CA ALA A 125 9.64 11.00 20.12
C ALA A 125 8.25 10.86 19.44
N LYS A 126 8.21 10.92 18.09
CA LYS A 126 6.97 10.74 17.31
C LYS A 126 6.78 9.30 16.83
N LEU A 127 7.88 8.59 16.60
CA LEU A 127 7.92 7.21 16.12
C LEU A 127 8.78 6.37 17.08
N PRO A 128 8.25 5.96 18.24
CA PRO A 128 8.99 5.19 19.25
C PRO A 128 9.51 3.85 18.73
N ALA A 129 8.85 3.24 17.74
CA ALA A 129 9.26 1.99 17.11
C ALA A 129 10.68 2.04 16.51
N LEU A 130 11.19 3.22 16.17
CA LEU A 130 12.58 3.38 15.73
C LEU A 130 13.60 2.87 16.77
N ASN A 131 13.26 2.90 18.05
CA ASN A 131 14.16 2.43 19.09
C ASN A 131 14.43 0.92 19.02
N ASP A 132 13.51 0.15 18.44
CA ASP A 132 13.61 -1.29 18.28
C ASP A 132 14.44 -1.68 17.05
N LEU A 133 14.75 -0.69 16.17
CA LEU A 133 15.47 -0.88 14.92
C LEU A 133 16.95 -0.46 14.97
N VAL A 134 17.48 -0.18 16.16
CA VAL A 134 18.89 0.21 16.31
C VAL A 134 19.82 -0.94 15.90
N GLY A 135 20.72 -0.65 14.97
CA GLY A 135 21.64 -1.62 14.37
C GLY A 135 21.14 -2.24 13.07
N GLU A 136 19.93 -1.91 12.64
CA GLU A 136 19.37 -2.38 11.37
C GLU A 136 19.67 -1.43 10.21
N ASP A 137 19.60 -1.97 8.99
CA ASP A 137 19.68 -1.20 7.76
C ASP A 137 18.26 -0.83 7.31
N LEU A 138 17.96 0.46 7.26
CA LEU A 138 16.66 0.99 6.92
C LEU A 138 16.66 1.59 5.52
N VAL A 139 15.64 1.28 4.71
CA VAL A 139 15.44 1.95 3.43
C VAL A 139 14.65 3.23 3.65
N CYS A 140 15.19 4.35 3.16
CA CYS A 140 14.58 5.67 3.26
C CYS A 140 14.42 6.31 1.88
N SER A 141 13.45 7.22 1.74
CA SER A 141 13.46 8.23 0.67
C SER A 141 14.36 9.40 1.08
N ASP A 142 14.65 10.32 0.14
CA ASP A 142 15.44 11.52 0.46
C ASP A 142 14.67 12.58 1.28
N GLY A 143 13.44 12.28 1.68
CA GLY A 143 12.58 13.17 2.45
C GLY A 143 11.76 14.17 1.59
N THR A 144 11.88 14.12 0.26
CA THR A 144 11.07 14.95 -0.65
C THR A 144 9.82 14.23 -1.14
N THR A 145 9.78 12.91 -0.99
CA THR A 145 8.69 12.03 -1.45
C THR A 145 8.32 11.01 -0.38
N LEU A 146 7.17 10.34 -0.56
CA LEU A 146 6.96 9.04 0.07
C LEU A 146 8.07 8.08 -0.34
N LEU A 147 8.31 7.03 0.47
CA LEU A 147 9.07 5.86 0.04
C LEU A 147 8.18 4.92 -0.79
N GLY A 148 6.93 4.72 -0.39
CA GLY A 148 5.99 3.79 -1.02
C GLY A 148 6.24 2.34 -0.60
N ALA A 149 6.69 2.12 0.65
CA ALA A 149 6.83 0.77 1.19
C ALA A 149 5.48 0.08 1.34
N ASP A 150 4.50 0.84 1.70
CA ASP A 150 3.08 0.55 1.62
C ASP A 150 2.59 0.83 0.19
N ASP A 151 2.24 -0.22 -0.63
CA ASP A 151 2.49 -1.64 -0.33
C ASP A 151 3.46 -2.29 -1.36
N LYS A 152 4.40 -1.51 -1.91
CA LYS A 152 5.42 -2.06 -2.82
C LYS A 152 6.39 -3.01 -2.12
N ALA A 153 6.40 -3.06 -0.78
CA ALA A 153 7.12 -4.07 -0.04
C ALA A 153 6.43 -5.43 -0.22
N GLY A 154 5.12 -5.52 0.00
CA GLY A 154 4.36 -6.74 -0.24
C GLY A 154 4.43 -7.19 -1.71
N VAL A 155 4.35 -6.24 -2.66
CA VAL A 155 4.61 -6.55 -4.08
C VAL A 155 5.97 -7.19 -4.28
N ALA A 156 7.04 -6.64 -3.70
CA ALA A 156 8.39 -7.17 -3.83
C ALA A 156 8.54 -8.55 -3.17
N GLU A 157 7.90 -8.77 -2.02
CA GLU A 157 7.91 -10.05 -1.30
C GLU A 157 7.22 -11.15 -2.10
N ILE A 158 6.03 -10.88 -2.65
CA ILE A 158 5.30 -11.82 -3.50
C ILE A 158 6.14 -12.16 -4.74
N MET A 159 6.69 -11.17 -5.42
CA MET A 159 7.52 -11.38 -6.61
C MET A 159 8.80 -12.17 -6.30
N ALA A 160 9.42 -11.95 -5.15
CA ALA A 160 10.58 -12.72 -4.72
C ALA A 160 10.21 -14.18 -4.36
N LEU A 161 9.03 -14.41 -3.78
CA LEU A 161 8.53 -15.76 -3.56
C LEU A 161 8.34 -16.51 -4.89
N VAL A 162 7.71 -15.87 -5.87
CA VAL A 162 7.52 -16.45 -7.22
C VAL A 162 8.88 -16.74 -7.88
N ALA A 163 9.83 -15.81 -7.79
CA ALA A 163 11.18 -16.00 -8.31
C ALA A 163 11.89 -17.18 -7.64
N ARG A 164 11.75 -17.34 -6.34
CA ARG A 164 12.31 -18.48 -5.60
C ARG A 164 11.70 -19.82 -6.04
N ILE A 165 10.39 -19.86 -6.25
CA ILE A 165 9.70 -21.05 -6.77
C ILE A 165 10.22 -21.38 -8.17
N ALA A 166 10.37 -20.40 -9.04
CA ALA A 166 10.90 -20.58 -10.39
C ALA A 166 12.36 -21.12 -10.39
N GLN A 167 13.18 -20.66 -9.45
CA GLN A 167 14.57 -21.10 -9.29
C GLN A 167 14.71 -22.49 -8.68
N ASP A 168 13.79 -22.87 -7.80
CA ASP A 168 13.78 -24.19 -7.15
C ASP A 168 12.41 -24.86 -7.29
N PRO A 169 12.16 -25.57 -8.41
CA PRO A 169 10.91 -26.29 -8.62
C PRO A 169 10.63 -27.42 -7.62
N SER A 170 11.57 -27.74 -6.73
CA SER A 170 11.38 -28.73 -5.67
C SER A 170 10.69 -28.15 -4.41
N LEU A 171 10.55 -26.84 -4.31
CA LEU A 171 9.84 -26.21 -3.21
C LEU A 171 8.36 -26.62 -3.23
N PRO A 172 7.84 -27.22 -2.15
CA PRO A 172 6.45 -27.64 -2.11
C PRO A 172 5.53 -26.42 -1.88
N HIS A 173 4.59 -26.20 -2.81
CA HIS A 173 3.59 -25.14 -2.71
C HIS A 173 2.25 -25.59 -3.35
N PRO A 174 1.09 -25.11 -2.86
CA PRO A 174 -0.18 -25.29 -3.53
C PRO A 174 -0.23 -24.48 -4.83
N ALA A 175 -1.32 -24.57 -5.58
CA ALA A 175 -1.60 -23.60 -6.62
C ALA A 175 -1.67 -22.20 -6.00
N LEU A 176 -0.99 -21.23 -6.62
CA LEU A 176 -0.98 -19.84 -6.16
C LEU A 176 -1.70 -18.95 -7.18
N GLY A 177 -2.58 -18.07 -6.67
CA GLY A 177 -3.05 -16.91 -7.41
C GLY A 177 -2.31 -15.67 -6.94
N ILE A 178 -1.89 -14.84 -7.87
CA ILE A 178 -1.23 -13.56 -7.59
C ILE A 178 -2.15 -12.46 -8.08
N CYS A 179 -2.38 -11.47 -7.23
CA CYS A 179 -3.12 -10.28 -7.60
C CYS A 179 -2.41 -9.04 -7.06
N PHE A 180 -2.11 -8.08 -7.94
CA PHE A 180 -1.76 -6.74 -7.50
C PHE A 180 -2.89 -5.79 -7.89
N CYS A 181 -3.50 -5.14 -6.89
CA CYS A 181 -4.68 -4.30 -7.08
C CYS A 181 -4.33 -2.80 -7.13
N PRO A 182 -5.07 -2.01 -7.92
CA PRO A 182 -4.97 -0.56 -7.92
C PRO A 182 -5.82 0.05 -6.80
N ASP A 183 -5.65 1.34 -6.51
CA ASP A 183 -6.57 2.21 -5.77
C ASP A 183 -7.00 1.71 -4.38
N GLU A 184 -6.14 0.94 -3.70
CA GLU A 184 -6.40 0.50 -2.34
C GLU A 184 -6.46 1.68 -1.38
N GLU A 185 -5.53 2.62 -1.47
CA GLU A 185 -5.37 3.80 -0.62
C GLU A 185 -6.56 4.78 -0.66
N ILE A 186 -7.44 4.62 -1.63
CA ILE A 186 -8.71 5.36 -1.76
C ILE A 186 -9.94 4.47 -1.63
N GLY A 187 -9.75 3.21 -1.18
CA GLY A 187 -10.83 2.27 -0.84
C GLY A 187 -11.44 1.50 -2.00
N HIS A 188 -10.83 1.51 -3.19
CA HIS A 188 -11.38 0.86 -4.41
C HIS A 188 -10.62 -0.42 -4.82
N GLY A 189 -9.64 -0.86 -4.03
CA GLY A 189 -8.74 -1.96 -4.37
C GLY A 189 -9.40 -3.31 -4.69
N ALA A 190 -10.60 -3.59 -4.18
CA ALA A 190 -11.28 -4.87 -4.36
C ALA A 190 -12.48 -4.82 -5.31
N GLU A 191 -12.96 -3.64 -5.72
CA GLU A 191 -14.28 -3.47 -6.35
C GLU A 191 -14.45 -4.20 -7.68
N LEU A 192 -13.40 -4.23 -8.49
CA LEU A 192 -13.45 -4.80 -9.85
C LEU A 192 -12.57 -6.06 -9.98
N LEU A 193 -12.13 -6.63 -8.86
CA LEU A 193 -11.43 -7.91 -8.87
C LEU A 193 -12.39 -9.04 -9.26
N ASP A 194 -12.06 -9.76 -10.33
CA ASP A 194 -12.79 -10.97 -10.73
C ASP A 194 -12.39 -12.14 -9.79
N ILE A 195 -13.17 -12.31 -8.73
CA ILE A 195 -12.94 -13.36 -7.71
C ILE A 195 -13.08 -14.76 -8.31
N GLU A 196 -13.97 -14.95 -9.30
CA GLU A 196 -14.16 -16.26 -9.95
C GLU A 196 -12.93 -16.60 -10.81
N ALA A 197 -12.40 -15.64 -11.54
CA ALA A 197 -11.16 -15.83 -12.32
C ALA A 197 -9.92 -15.97 -11.43
N PHE A 198 -9.87 -15.31 -10.27
CA PHE A 198 -8.79 -15.45 -9.31
C PHE A 198 -8.71 -16.85 -8.69
N ASP A 199 -9.81 -17.59 -8.61
CA ASP A 199 -9.96 -19.03 -8.27
C ASP A 199 -9.09 -19.50 -7.08
N CYS A 200 -8.97 -18.70 -6.04
CA CYS A 200 -8.25 -19.05 -4.81
C CYS A 200 -9.21 -19.35 -3.67
N LYS A 201 -8.97 -20.46 -2.96
CA LYS A 201 -9.81 -20.85 -1.83
C LYS A 201 -9.59 -19.97 -0.60
N TYR A 202 -8.38 -19.54 -0.39
CA TYR A 202 -7.97 -18.61 0.65
C TYR A 202 -7.04 -17.57 0.01
N ALA A 203 -7.00 -16.38 0.57
CA ALA A 203 -6.05 -15.36 0.17
C ALA A 203 -5.48 -14.64 1.39
N TYR A 204 -4.24 -14.19 1.26
CA TYR A 204 -3.61 -13.26 2.18
C TYR A 204 -3.29 -11.97 1.44
N THR A 205 -3.65 -10.84 2.05
CA THR A 205 -3.12 -9.53 1.68
C THR A 205 -1.76 -9.41 2.38
N VAL A 206 -0.72 -9.12 1.60
CA VAL A 206 0.66 -8.94 2.11
C VAL A 206 0.90 -7.45 2.27
N ASP A 207 0.13 -6.86 3.18
CA ASP A 207 0.04 -5.43 3.44
C ASP A 207 -0.10 -5.29 4.96
N GLY A 208 0.97 -5.61 5.64
CA GLY A 208 0.91 -5.89 7.07
C GLY A 208 1.69 -4.91 7.94
N GLY A 209 1.41 -5.00 9.22
CA GLY A 209 2.08 -4.30 10.29
C GLY A 209 3.41 -4.95 10.71
N PRO A 210 3.65 -5.11 12.02
CA PRO A 210 4.89 -5.68 12.55
C PRO A 210 5.17 -7.11 12.07
N VAL A 211 6.45 -7.45 11.94
CA VAL A 211 6.90 -8.78 11.52
C VAL A 211 6.34 -9.87 12.44
N GLY A 212 5.65 -10.84 11.85
CA GLY A 212 5.08 -11.98 12.55
C GLY A 212 3.63 -11.80 12.96
N GLU A 213 3.00 -10.67 12.66
CA GLU A 213 1.56 -10.51 12.81
C GLU A 213 0.80 -11.23 11.69
N LEU A 214 -0.36 -11.75 12.06
CA LEU A 214 -1.34 -12.33 11.15
C LEU A 214 -2.73 -11.88 11.62
N GLU A 215 -3.39 -11.08 10.83
CA GLU A 215 -4.76 -10.65 11.07
C GLU A 215 -5.74 -11.54 10.30
N TRP A 216 -6.84 -11.93 10.96
CA TRP A 216 -7.88 -12.76 10.33
C TRP A 216 -9.29 -12.28 10.64
N GLU A 217 -9.41 -11.16 11.33
CA GLU A 217 -10.67 -10.50 11.66
C GLU A 217 -10.58 -9.01 11.30
N CYS A 218 -11.66 -8.47 10.76
CA CYS A 218 -11.77 -7.04 10.47
C CYS A 218 -12.71 -6.38 11.48
N PHE A 219 -12.43 -5.12 11.83
CA PHE A 219 -13.36 -4.29 12.58
C PHE A 219 -14.48 -3.78 11.66
N ASN A 220 -15.62 -3.41 12.27
CA ASN A 220 -16.67 -2.71 11.54
C ASN A 220 -16.32 -1.23 11.46
N ALA A 221 -16.41 -0.67 10.26
CA ALA A 221 -16.20 0.75 10.01
C ALA A 221 -17.44 1.36 9.36
N ALA A 222 -17.64 2.64 9.58
CA ALA A 222 -18.66 3.43 8.87
C ALA A 222 -18.14 4.85 8.68
N GLU A 223 -18.36 5.39 7.51
CA GLU A 223 -18.12 6.79 7.20
C GLU A 223 -19.44 7.56 7.12
N ALA A 224 -19.41 8.81 7.55
CA ALA A 224 -20.56 9.70 7.42
C ALA A 224 -20.12 11.09 6.93
N THR A 225 -20.65 11.49 5.79
CA THR A 225 -20.49 12.87 5.29
C THR A 225 -21.62 13.74 5.80
N VAL A 226 -21.30 14.80 6.53
CA VAL A 226 -22.29 15.75 7.08
C VAL A 226 -22.09 17.12 6.45
N SER A 227 -23.11 17.58 5.72
CA SER A 227 -23.11 18.90 5.11
C SER A 227 -23.91 19.89 5.94
N PHE A 228 -23.33 21.07 6.18
CA PHE A 228 -23.98 22.17 6.89
C PHE A 228 -24.26 23.29 5.92
N GLU A 229 -25.54 23.61 5.75
CA GLU A 229 -26.00 24.73 4.92
C GLU A 229 -26.38 25.92 5.79
N GLY A 230 -25.67 27.03 5.59
CA GLY A 230 -25.94 28.28 6.30
C GLY A 230 -26.77 29.25 5.48
N GLN A 231 -27.40 30.24 6.16
CA GLN A 231 -28.10 31.32 5.51
C GLN A 231 -27.37 32.65 5.73
N SER A 232 -26.75 33.16 4.67
CA SER A 232 -26.09 34.46 4.70
C SER A 232 -27.11 35.61 4.57
N ILE A 233 -26.94 36.65 5.37
CA ILE A 233 -27.79 37.85 5.36
C ILE A 233 -26.88 39.09 5.47
N HIS A 234 -27.32 40.23 4.93
CA HIS A 234 -26.60 41.49 5.06
C HIS A 234 -26.22 41.77 6.51
N PRO A 235 -24.99 42.18 6.82
CA PRO A 235 -24.53 42.36 8.20
C PRO A 235 -25.44 43.21 9.10
N GLY A 236 -26.07 44.23 8.55
CA GLY A 236 -27.01 45.09 9.28
C GLY A 236 -28.31 44.40 9.75
N ASP A 237 -28.68 43.31 9.09
CA ASP A 237 -29.92 42.55 9.35
C ASP A 237 -29.66 41.15 9.90
N ALA A 238 -28.38 40.76 10.11
CA ALA A 238 -27.98 39.41 10.41
C ALA A 238 -28.34 38.92 11.82
N LYS A 239 -28.46 39.84 12.78
CA LYS A 239 -28.71 39.49 14.18
C LYS A 239 -30.04 38.73 14.36
N GLY A 240 -29.92 37.46 14.83
CA GLY A 240 -31.08 36.60 15.08
C GLY A 240 -31.75 36.03 13.80
N ARG A 241 -31.16 36.27 12.61
CA ARG A 241 -31.71 35.80 11.33
C ARG A 241 -30.71 35.01 10.50
N MET A 242 -29.40 35.30 10.61
CA MET A 242 -28.33 34.56 9.94
C MET A 242 -28.17 33.18 10.55
N VAL A 243 -28.02 32.15 9.73
CA VAL A 243 -27.61 30.81 10.14
C VAL A 243 -26.15 30.63 9.77
N ASN A 244 -25.28 30.50 10.77
CA ASN A 244 -23.84 30.29 10.58
C ASN A 244 -23.55 28.80 10.54
N ALA A 245 -23.17 28.28 9.37
CA ALA A 245 -22.82 26.87 9.18
C ALA A 245 -21.63 26.43 10.07
N GLY A 246 -20.67 27.32 10.30
CA GLY A 246 -19.54 27.04 11.21
C GLY A 246 -19.98 26.79 12.65
N ASN A 247 -21.01 27.53 13.13
CA ASN A 247 -21.57 27.29 14.46
C ASN A 247 -22.31 25.94 14.54
N LEU A 248 -23.00 25.55 13.48
CA LEU A 248 -23.65 24.23 13.41
C LEU A 248 -22.62 23.10 13.42
N PHE A 249 -21.56 23.25 12.66
CA PHE A 249 -20.42 22.30 12.64
C PHE A 249 -19.78 22.18 14.04
N CYS A 250 -19.41 23.29 14.66
CA CYS A 250 -18.83 23.28 16.00
C CYS A 250 -19.77 22.66 17.04
N CYS A 251 -21.07 22.88 16.90
CA CYS A 251 -22.09 22.32 17.79
C CYS A 251 -22.13 20.78 17.65
N LEU A 252 -22.09 20.25 16.42
CA LEU A 252 -22.05 18.81 16.17
C LEU A 252 -20.80 18.19 16.78
N LEU A 253 -19.61 18.74 16.49
CA LEU A 253 -18.35 18.23 17.04
C LEU A 253 -18.36 18.22 18.57
N TYR A 254 -18.80 19.31 19.21
CA TYR A 254 -18.81 19.44 20.66
C TYR A 254 -19.77 18.47 21.36
N THR A 255 -20.86 18.07 20.67
CA THR A 255 -21.89 17.20 21.23
C THR A 255 -21.83 15.75 20.78
N SER A 256 -20.82 15.38 19.96
CA SER A 256 -20.61 14.02 19.49
C SER A 256 -19.29 13.44 20.02
N ASP A 257 -19.24 12.12 20.20
CA ASP A 257 -18.02 11.41 20.60
C ASP A 257 -16.93 11.47 19.51
N ALA A 258 -17.29 11.82 18.27
CA ALA A 258 -16.34 12.02 17.16
C ALA A 258 -15.36 13.19 17.35
N ALA A 259 -15.50 13.98 18.43
CA ALA A 259 -14.53 15.02 18.76
C ALA A 259 -13.29 14.50 19.52
N ASP A 260 -13.31 13.25 19.95
CA ASP A 260 -12.28 12.64 20.80
C ASP A 260 -11.41 11.62 20.04
N GLU A 261 -11.62 11.43 18.72
CA GLU A 261 -10.83 10.55 17.85
C GLU A 261 -9.91 11.34 16.92
#